data_2637dd73d70b43479c3140e15a4a67c4
#
_entry.id   2637dd73d70b43479c3140e15a4a67c4
#
_cell.length_a   1.000
_cell.length_b   1.000
_cell.length_c   1.000
_cell.angle_alpha   90.00
_cell.angle_beta   90.00
_cell.angle_gamma   90.00
#
_symmetry.space_group_name_H-M   'P 1'
#
loop_
_entity.id
_entity.type
_entity.pdbx_description
1 polymer ?
#
loop_
_entity_poly.entity_id
_entity_poly.type
_entity_poly.pdbx_seq_one_letter_code
_entity_poly.pdbx_strand_id
1 'polypeptide(L)'
;MTSLSRRHLMIAATGIAAVAASPRIAFTQPAAAAAAGPFTLDPLAYPVNALEPHIDARTMEIHHDLHHQAYVNNLNNFARENPQIASMPIAEVLGNLDSVPESIRTGVRNNLGGHANHTMFWRIMGPNGGKPEGEVLAAIDRDLGGMEKFRTDFDAAGLKVFGSGWTFVTVAKDGKLALETRPNQDNPMMDGKHALLGNDVWEHAYYLSYQNRRADYLKAWWNTVNWKAVEERYAAAKAGTLGV
;
A
#
# COMPACT_ATOMS: atom_id res chain seq x y z
N MET A 1 48.68 48.96 51.27
CA MET A 1 48.58 47.79 50.32
C MET A 1 47.82 46.70 51.01
N THR A 2 46.50 46.66 50.87
CA THR A 2 45.65 45.74 51.55
C THR A 2 44.79 45.04 50.51
N SER A 3 45.00 43.73 50.38
CA SER A 3 44.27 42.82 49.47
C SER A 3 42.84 42.63 49.98
N LEU A 4 41.87 42.86 49.08
CA LEU A 4 40.49 42.58 49.34
C LEU A 4 40.13 41.12 48.90
N SER A 5 39.73 40.35 49.85
CA SER A 5 39.33 38.98 49.79
C SER A 5 37.95 38.80 49.07
N ARG A 6 37.90 37.84 48.18
CA ARG A 6 36.65 37.36 47.53
C ARG A 6 35.91 36.45 48.50
N ARG A 7 34.87 36.96 49.15
CA ARG A 7 33.87 36.10 49.79
C ARG A 7 32.51 36.80 49.91
N HIS A 8 31.47 36.02 49.47
CA HIS A 8 30.06 36.14 49.79
C HIS A 8 29.25 37.20 49.03
N LEU A 9 28.56 36.71 47.97
CA LEU A 9 27.15 37.03 47.83
C LEU A 9 26.45 35.82 47.14
N MET A 10 25.87 34.94 47.94
CA MET A 10 24.84 33.99 47.47
C MET A 10 23.52 34.75 47.46
N ILE A 11 22.99 35.04 46.28
CA ILE A 11 21.58 35.43 46.11
C ILE A 11 20.88 34.21 45.60
N ALA A 12 20.03 33.62 46.44
CA ALA A 12 19.09 32.57 46.04
C ALA A 12 17.97 33.19 45.18
N ALA A 13 18.06 33.01 43.86
CA ALA A 13 16.96 33.32 42.96
C ALA A 13 16.11 32.04 42.79
N THR A 14 15.00 31.96 43.51
CA THR A 14 13.92 30.98 43.26
C THR A 14 13.21 31.37 41.97
N GLY A 15 13.69 30.83 40.84
CA GLY A 15 12.99 30.94 39.58
C GLY A 15 11.83 29.98 39.50
N ILE A 16 10.62 30.51 39.57
CA ILE A 16 9.40 29.75 39.21
C ILE A 16 9.42 29.60 37.70
N ALA A 17 9.77 28.40 37.21
CA ALA A 17 9.61 28.04 35.80
C ALA A 17 8.13 27.85 35.52
N ALA A 18 7.48 28.87 34.99
CA ALA A 18 6.15 28.73 34.38
C ALA A 18 6.31 27.94 33.06
N VAL A 19 5.96 26.65 33.10
CA VAL A 19 5.83 25.85 31.87
C VAL A 19 4.63 26.37 31.11
N ALA A 20 4.85 27.20 30.13
CA ALA A 20 3.83 27.62 29.17
C ALA A 20 3.45 26.38 28.33
N ALA A 21 2.32 25.77 28.66
CA ALA A 21 1.70 24.75 27.82
C ALA A 21 1.20 25.42 26.53
N SER A 22 2.00 25.39 25.49
CA SER A 22 1.55 25.81 24.16
C SER A 22 0.43 24.87 23.70
N PRO A 23 -0.75 25.37 23.30
CA PRO A 23 -1.79 24.53 22.76
C PRO A 23 -1.23 23.87 21.47
N ARG A 24 -1.17 22.55 21.44
CA ARG A 24 -0.94 21.81 20.21
C ARG A 24 -2.17 22.04 19.32
N ILE A 25 -2.04 22.90 18.34
CA ILE A 25 -3.04 23.01 17.29
C ILE A 25 -2.95 21.71 16.49
N ALA A 26 -3.87 20.80 16.74
CA ALA A 26 -4.07 19.65 15.89
C ALA A 26 -4.61 20.18 14.55
N PHE A 27 -3.78 20.19 13.51
CA PHE A 27 -4.25 20.37 12.15
C PHE A 27 -5.01 19.09 11.78
N THR A 28 -6.29 19.05 12.05
CA THR A 28 -7.19 18.10 11.40
C THR A 28 -7.31 18.53 9.94
N GLN A 29 -6.54 17.87 9.08
CA GLN A 29 -6.77 18.02 7.63
C GLN A 29 -8.15 17.43 7.37
N PRO A 30 -9.10 18.20 6.80
CA PRO A 30 -10.42 17.67 6.50
C PRO A 30 -10.23 16.51 5.53
N ALA A 31 -10.84 15.35 5.85
CA ALA A 31 -10.96 14.27 4.89
C ALA A 31 -11.58 14.85 3.62
N ALA A 32 -10.89 14.71 2.48
CA ALA A 32 -11.45 15.17 1.21
C ALA A 32 -12.78 14.45 1.01
N ALA A 33 -13.86 15.22 0.88
CA ALA A 33 -15.17 14.65 0.60
C ALA A 33 -15.06 13.74 -0.63
N ALA A 34 -15.49 12.47 -0.50
CA ALA A 34 -15.45 11.53 -1.60
C ALA A 34 -16.18 12.11 -2.81
N ALA A 35 -15.51 12.18 -3.97
CA ALA A 35 -16.16 12.66 -5.19
C ALA A 35 -17.21 11.61 -5.58
N ALA A 36 -18.48 12.04 -5.65
CA ALA A 36 -19.55 11.17 -6.12
C ALA A 36 -19.26 10.69 -7.54
N GLY A 37 -19.31 9.38 -7.78
CA GLY A 37 -19.01 8.80 -9.08
C GLY A 37 -19.01 7.28 -9.07
N PRO A 38 -18.68 6.64 -10.21
CA PRO A 38 -18.74 5.20 -10.39
C PRO A 38 -17.63 4.43 -9.65
N PHE A 39 -16.52 5.07 -9.33
CA PHE A 39 -15.46 4.45 -8.54
C PHE A 39 -15.71 4.70 -7.05
N THR A 40 -15.55 3.64 -6.25
CA THR A 40 -15.79 3.69 -4.79
C THR A 40 -14.59 3.12 -4.04
N LEU A 41 -14.36 3.65 -2.84
CA LEU A 41 -13.45 3.05 -1.89
C LEU A 41 -14.24 2.06 -1.02
N ASP A 42 -13.98 0.77 -1.21
CA ASP A 42 -14.59 -0.26 -0.35
C ASP A 42 -14.02 -0.15 1.08
N PRO A 43 -14.84 -0.31 2.12
CA PRO A 43 -14.34 -0.32 3.49
C PRO A 43 -13.36 -1.49 3.71
N LEU A 44 -12.39 -1.31 4.61
CA LEU A 44 -11.55 -2.41 5.06
C LEU A 44 -12.40 -3.51 5.71
N ALA A 45 -12.06 -4.77 5.42
CA ALA A 45 -12.73 -5.93 6.01
C ALA A 45 -12.30 -6.18 7.48
N TYR A 46 -11.40 -5.35 8.02
CA TYR A 46 -10.83 -5.44 9.36
C TYR A 46 -10.55 -4.04 9.92
N PRO A 47 -10.50 -3.85 11.26
CA PRO A 47 -10.14 -2.58 11.86
C PRO A 47 -8.74 -2.10 11.45
N VAL A 48 -8.52 -0.79 11.39
CA VAL A 48 -7.23 -0.19 10.99
C VAL A 48 -6.04 -0.63 11.84
N ASN A 49 -6.26 -0.99 13.11
CA ASN A 49 -5.22 -1.50 14.02
C ASN A 49 -5.04 -3.02 13.98
N ALA A 50 -5.78 -3.73 13.12
CA ALA A 50 -5.77 -5.20 13.10
C ALA A 50 -4.44 -5.80 12.62
N LEU A 51 -3.63 -5.02 11.90
CA LEU A 51 -2.34 -5.46 11.36
C LEU A 51 -1.15 -5.14 12.29
N GLU A 52 -1.40 -4.52 13.45
CA GLU A 52 -0.34 -4.28 14.43
C GLU A 52 0.18 -5.60 15.01
N PRO A 53 1.49 -5.67 15.33
CA PRO A 53 2.49 -4.61 15.28
C PRO A 53 3.20 -4.47 13.92
N HIS A 54 2.72 -5.13 12.86
CA HIS A 54 3.39 -5.24 11.57
C HIS A 54 3.16 -4.03 10.66
N ILE A 55 1.96 -3.47 10.67
CA ILE A 55 1.62 -2.19 10.04
C ILE A 55 0.79 -1.42 11.07
N ASP A 56 1.20 -0.21 11.39
CA ASP A 56 0.53 0.60 12.42
C ASP A 56 -0.80 1.19 11.95
N ALA A 57 -1.71 1.42 12.90
CA ALA A 57 -3.05 1.92 12.63
C ALA A 57 -3.03 3.26 11.88
N ARG A 58 -2.08 4.15 12.20
CA ARG A 58 -1.98 5.46 11.55
C ARG A 58 -1.58 5.35 10.08
N THR A 59 -0.66 4.44 9.77
CA THR A 59 -0.33 4.10 8.38
C THR A 59 -1.56 3.59 7.64
N MET A 60 -2.34 2.67 8.24
CA MET A 60 -3.55 2.12 7.62
C MET A 60 -4.61 3.18 7.34
N GLU A 61 -4.89 4.08 8.30
CA GLU A 61 -5.80 5.21 8.13
C GLU A 61 -5.39 6.11 6.96
N ILE A 62 -4.13 6.57 6.95
CA ILE A 62 -3.65 7.47 5.91
C ILE A 62 -3.63 6.76 4.56
N HIS A 63 -3.18 5.53 4.51
CA HIS A 63 -2.98 4.79 3.29
C HIS A 63 -4.32 4.43 2.62
N HIS A 64 -5.31 3.99 3.40
CA HIS A 64 -6.64 3.66 2.89
C HIS A 64 -7.49 4.92 2.68
N ASP A 65 -7.69 5.72 3.74
CA ASP A 65 -8.71 6.78 3.72
C ASP A 65 -8.23 8.04 2.99
N LEU A 66 -6.93 8.24 2.81
CA LEU A 66 -6.38 9.42 2.12
C LEU A 66 -5.72 9.07 0.79
N HIS A 67 -4.72 8.17 0.74
CA HIS A 67 -4.04 7.85 -0.52
C HIS A 67 -4.95 7.10 -1.50
N HIS A 68 -5.59 6.01 -1.09
CA HIS A 68 -6.49 5.27 -1.97
C HIS A 68 -7.73 6.10 -2.31
N GLN A 69 -8.30 6.84 -1.35
CA GLN A 69 -9.41 7.74 -1.61
C GLN A 69 -9.07 8.83 -2.64
N ALA A 70 -7.82 9.33 -2.65
CA ALA A 70 -7.40 10.30 -3.65
C ALA A 70 -7.39 9.70 -5.07
N TYR A 71 -6.97 8.45 -5.24
CA TYR A 71 -7.07 7.76 -6.53
C TYR A 71 -8.53 7.65 -6.99
N VAL A 72 -9.43 7.25 -6.10
CA VAL A 72 -10.87 7.16 -6.37
C VAL A 72 -11.44 8.51 -6.78
N ASN A 73 -11.11 9.58 -6.05
CA ASN A 73 -11.58 10.92 -6.35
C ASN A 73 -11.10 11.42 -7.73
N ASN A 74 -9.84 11.17 -8.06
CA ASN A 74 -9.27 11.53 -9.36
C ASN A 74 -9.94 10.76 -10.50
N LEU A 75 -10.18 9.45 -10.32
CA LEU A 75 -10.89 8.62 -11.29
C LEU A 75 -12.31 9.13 -11.53
N ASN A 76 -13.05 9.49 -10.47
CA ASN A 76 -14.37 10.05 -10.60
C ASN A 76 -14.37 11.41 -11.32
N ASN A 77 -13.30 12.20 -11.16
CA ASN A 77 -13.12 13.44 -11.94
C ASN A 77 -12.90 13.13 -13.43
N PHE A 78 -12.06 12.15 -13.78
CA PHE A 78 -11.87 11.75 -15.17
C PHE A 78 -13.13 11.14 -15.79
N ALA A 79 -13.88 10.32 -15.03
CA ALA A 79 -15.09 9.66 -15.50
C ALA A 79 -16.23 10.62 -15.83
N ARG A 80 -16.28 11.80 -15.22
CA ARG A 80 -17.31 12.82 -15.54
C ARG A 80 -17.25 13.27 -16.99
N GLU A 81 -16.06 13.42 -17.54
CA GLU A 81 -15.87 13.86 -18.93
C GLU A 81 -15.60 12.68 -19.87
N ASN A 82 -15.23 11.53 -19.33
CA ASN A 82 -14.86 10.32 -20.06
C ASN A 82 -15.52 9.09 -19.45
N PRO A 83 -16.86 8.94 -19.54
CA PRO A 83 -17.59 7.88 -18.85
C PRO A 83 -17.19 6.47 -19.30
N GLN A 84 -16.55 6.30 -20.47
CA GLN A 84 -16.06 5.03 -20.96
C GLN A 84 -15.02 4.39 -20.02
N ILE A 85 -14.22 5.16 -19.26
CA ILE A 85 -13.25 4.61 -18.33
C ILE A 85 -13.89 3.90 -17.12
N ALA A 86 -15.16 4.19 -16.85
CA ALA A 86 -15.91 3.59 -15.75
C ALA A 86 -16.91 2.53 -16.23
N SER A 87 -17.26 2.51 -17.51
CA SER A 87 -18.18 1.53 -18.09
C SER A 87 -17.49 0.22 -18.52
N MET A 88 -16.17 0.22 -18.57
CA MET A 88 -15.36 -0.94 -18.94
C MET A 88 -14.72 -1.58 -17.71
N PRO A 89 -14.45 -2.89 -17.73
CA PRO A 89 -13.66 -3.53 -16.69
C PRO A 89 -12.28 -2.86 -16.51
N ILE A 90 -11.81 -2.73 -15.28
CA ILE A 90 -10.51 -2.09 -14.96
C ILE A 90 -9.36 -2.73 -15.76
N ALA A 91 -9.36 -4.07 -15.87
CA ALA A 91 -8.35 -4.79 -16.62
C ALA A 91 -8.33 -4.44 -18.11
N GLU A 92 -9.49 -4.15 -18.71
CA GLU A 92 -9.61 -3.76 -20.10
C GLU A 92 -9.07 -2.34 -20.33
N VAL A 93 -9.41 -1.40 -19.45
CA VAL A 93 -8.88 -0.03 -19.52
C VAL A 93 -7.37 -0.01 -19.33
N LEU A 94 -6.86 -0.71 -18.31
CA LEU A 94 -5.41 -0.79 -18.05
C LEU A 94 -4.65 -1.52 -19.15
N GLY A 95 -5.24 -2.58 -19.72
CA GLY A 95 -4.65 -3.35 -20.83
C GLY A 95 -4.65 -2.62 -22.18
N ASN A 96 -5.41 -1.53 -22.30
CA ASN A 96 -5.51 -0.75 -23.55
C ASN A 96 -5.51 0.77 -23.25
N LEU A 97 -4.48 1.25 -22.55
CA LEU A 97 -4.33 2.66 -22.21
C LEU A 97 -4.29 3.58 -23.45
N ASP A 98 -3.93 3.07 -24.62
CA ASP A 98 -3.95 3.85 -25.85
C ASP A 98 -5.36 4.25 -26.31
N SER A 99 -6.39 3.53 -25.87
CA SER A 99 -7.79 3.93 -26.08
C SER A 99 -8.24 5.10 -25.19
N VAL A 100 -7.49 5.42 -24.15
CA VAL A 100 -7.76 6.56 -23.26
C VAL A 100 -7.24 7.85 -23.91
N PRO A 101 -8.02 8.95 -23.92
CA PRO A 101 -7.56 10.23 -24.45
C PRO A 101 -6.20 10.63 -23.89
N GLU A 102 -5.30 11.09 -24.77
CA GLU A 102 -3.91 11.40 -24.40
C GLU A 102 -3.81 12.41 -23.25
N SER A 103 -4.70 13.39 -23.22
CA SER A 103 -4.73 14.45 -22.18
C SER A 103 -4.94 13.93 -20.75
N ILE A 104 -5.58 12.75 -20.59
CA ILE A 104 -5.85 12.14 -19.28
C ILE A 104 -5.16 10.77 -19.11
N ARG A 105 -4.53 10.21 -20.15
CA ARG A 105 -3.98 8.85 -20.16
C ARG A 105 -3.03 8.59 -19.01
N THR A 106 -2.08 9.49 -18.75
CA THR A 106 -1.14 9.36 -17.63
C THR A 106 -1.86 9.41 -16.30
N GLY A 107 -2.87 10.30 -16.16
CA GLY A 107 -3.72 10.38 -14.97
C GLY A 107 -4.49 9.09 -14.72
N VAL A 108 -5.12 8.53 -15.75
CA VAL A 108 -5.84 7.25 -15.67
C VAL A 108 -4.88 6.11 -15.35
N ARG A 109 -3.74 5.98 -16.03
CA ARG A 109 -2.71 4.98 -15.72
C ARG A 109 -2.35 4.97 -14.24
N ASN A 110 -2.03 6.15 -13.68
CA ASN A 110 -1.59 6.24 -12.30
C ASN A 110 -2.72 6.00 -11.30
N ASN A 111 -3.90 6.57 -11.52
CA ASN A 111 -4.98 6.48 -10.54
C ASN A 111 -5.76 5.17 -10.65
N LEU A 112 -5.97 4.63 -11.86
CA LEU A 112 -6.64 3.34 -12.04
C LEU A 112 -5.72 2.18 -11.63
N GLY A 113 -4.42 2.27 -11.97
CA GLY A 113 -3.43 1.34 -11.46
C GLY A 113 -3.33 1.38 -9.94
N GLY A 114 -3.29 2.59 -9.36
CA GLY A 114 -3.31 2.77 -7.91
C GLY A 114 -4.55 2.20 -7.24
N HIS A 115 -5.74 2.46 -7.81
CA HIS A 115 -6.99 1.89 -7.30
C HIS A 115 -6.98 0.35 -7.36
N ALA A 116 -6.56 -0.22 -8.48
CA ALA A 116 -6.46 -1.68 -8.65
C ALA A 116 -5.45 -2.31 -7.66
N ASN A 117 -4.26 -1.71 -7.55
CA ASN A 117 -3.22 -2.18 -6.64
C ASN A 117 -3.70 -2.20 -5.18
N HIS A 118 -4.30 -1.10 -4.72
CA HIS A 118 -4.74 -0.96 -3.34
C HIS A 118 -5.98 -1.80 -3.02
N THR A 119 -6.92 -1.93 -3.95
CA THR A 119 -8.08 -2.83 -3.78
C THR A 119 -7.61 -4.27 -3.55
N MET A 120 -6.67 -4.76 -4.35
CA MET A 120 -6.05 -6.06 -4.14
C MET A 120 -5.32 -6.12 -2.80
N PHE A 121 -4.52 -5.09 -2.46
CA PHE A 121 -3.69 -5.05 -1.25
C PHE A 121 -4.50 -5.21 0.03
N TRP A 122 -5.62 -4.50 0.15
CA TRP A 122 -6.51 -4.62 1.31
C TRP A 122 -7.13 -6.02 1.43
N ARG A 123 -7.47 -6.64 0.32
CA ARG A 123 -8.11 -7.98 0.30
C ARG A 123 -7.15 -9.11 0.67
N ILE A 124 -5.88 -8.99 0.29
CA ILE A 124 -4.87 -10.02 0.59
C ILE A 124 -4.22 -9.86 1.97
N MET A 125 -4.62 -8.88 2.76
CA MET A 125 -4.14 -8.71 4.14
C MET A 125 -5.23 -9.00 5.15
N GLY A 126 -4.83 -9.32 6.38
CA GLY A 126 -5.70 -9.54 7.52
C GLY A 126 -4.93 -9.94 8.78
N PRO A 127 -5.58 -9.89 9.97
CA PRO A 127 -4.92 -10.13 11.25
C PRO A 127 -4.50 -11.59 11.48
N ASN A 128 -5.10 -12.53 10.74
CA ASN A 128 -4.91 -13.97 10.94
C ASN A 128 -4.48 -14.63 9.63
N GLY A 129 -3.38 -14.17 9.07
CA GLY A 129 -2.94 -14.51 7.72
C GLY A 129 -2.77 -16.01 7.43
N GLY A 130 -2.46 -16.82 8.43
CA GLY A 130 -2.29 -18.26 8.28
C GLY A 130 -1.02 -18.65 7.50
N LYS A 131 -1.13 -19.77 6.79
CA LYS A 131 -0.09 -20.28 5.89
C LYS A 131 -0.72 -20.65 4.56
N PRO A 132 0.04 -20.59 3.44
CA PRO A 132 -0.48 -21.09 2.18
C PRO A 132 -0.72 -22.59 2.28
N GLU A 133 -1.82 -23.04 1.69
CA GLU A 133 -2.24 -24.44 1.63
C GLU A 133 -2.73 -24.75 0.21
N GLY A 134 -3.19 -25.95 -0.03
CA GLY A 134 -3.90 -26.33 -1.25
C GLY A 134 -3.14 -26.05 -2.55
N GLU A 135 -3.86 -25.54 -3.53
CA GLU A 135 -3.34 -25.35 -4.89
C GLU A 135 -2.34 -24.20 -5.00
N VAL A 136 -2.51 -23.14 -4.20
CA VAL A 136 -1.54 -22.01 -4.21
C VAL A 136 -0.20 -22.42 -3.65
N LEU A 137 -0.16 -23.26 -2.60
CA LEU A 137 1.11 -23.79 -2.09
C LEU A 137 1.80 -24.67 -3.14
N ALA A 138 1.04 -25.58 -3.78
CA ALA A 138 1.59 -26.43 -4.85
C ALA A 138 2.12 -25.59 -6.04
N ALA A 139 1.47 -24.47 -6.37
CA ALA A 139 1.94 -23.56 -7.41
C ALA A 139 3.21 -22.79 -6.99
N ILE A 140 3.30 -22.36 -5.72
CA ILE A 140 4.51 -21.74 -5.16
C ILE A 140 5.69 -22.71 -5.21
N ASP A 141 5.48 -23.98 -4.82
CA ASP A 141 6.54 -25.00 -4.84
C ASP A 141 7.01 -25.27 -6.28
N ARG A 142 6.07 -25.38 -7.22
CA ARG A 142 6.36 -25.66 -8.62
C ARG A 142 7.06 -24.51 -9.35
N ASP A 143 6.57 -23.29 -9.17
CA ASP A 143 6.95 -22.15 -10.01
C ASP A 143 7.95 -21.20 -9.36
N LEU A 144 7.95 -21.12 -8.01
CA LEU A 144 8.77 -20.18 -7.24
C LEU A 144 9.81 -20.88 -6.36
N GLY A 145 9.86 -22.22 -6.40
CA GLY A 145 10.88 -23.03 -5.71
C GLY A 145 10.67 -23.21 -4.21
N GLY A 146 9.42 -23.11 -3.76
CA GLY A 146 9.00 -23.26 -2.38
C GLY A 146 8.97 -21.97 -1.59
N MET A 147 8.29 -22.00 -0.43
CA MET A 147 7.99 -20.80 0.37
C MET A 147 9.21 -20.01 0.83
N GLU A 148 10.28 -20.70 1.23
CA GLU A 148 11.50 -20.04 1.73
C GLU A 148 12.18 -19.23 0.61
N LYS A 149 12.40 -19.88 -0.53
CA LYS A 149 12.98 -19.23 -1.71
C LYS A 149 12.08 -18.12 -2.22
N PHE A 150 10.79 -18.36 -2.32
CA PHE A 150 9.81 -17.38 -2.75
C PHE A 150 9.85 -16.11 -1.89
N ARG A 151 9.80 -16.23 -0.56
CA ARG A 151 9.88 -15.06 0.33
C ARG A 151 11.20 -14.31 0.16
N THR A 152 12.30 -15.03 0.07
CA THR A 152 13.64 -14.44 -0.13
C THR A 152 13.71 -13.65 -1.44
N ASP A 153 13.23 -14.22 -2.54
CA ASP A 153 13.24 -13.57 -3.85
C ASP A 153 12.29 -12.38 -3.92
N PHE A 154 11.10 -12.50 -3.30
CA PHE A 154 10.12 -11.42 -3.23
C PHE A 154 10.66 -10.22 -2.45
N ASP A 155 11.23 -10.45 -1.27
CA ASP A 155 11.82 -9.40 -0.45
C ASP A 155 13.01 -8.74 -1.18
N ALA A 156 13.86 -9.55 -1.81
CA ALA A 156 14.98 -9.05 -2.60
C ALA A 156 14.51 -8.21 -3.81
N ALA A 157 13.42 -8.61 -4.46
CA ALA A 157 12.81 -7.85 -5.56
C ALA A 157 12.25 -6.51 -5.07
N GLY A 158 11.52 -6.50 -3.94
CA GLY A 158 10.99 -5.28 -3.32
C GLY A 158 12.07 -4.30 -2.88
N LEU A 159 13.19 -4.81 -2.37
CA LEU A 159 14.35 -3.99 -2.01
C LEU A 159 15.01 -3.34 -3.23
N LYS A 160 15.00 -4.00 -4.39
CA LYS A 160 15.60 -3.49 -5.63
C LYS A 160 14.72 -2.46 -6.35
N VAL A 161 13.46 -2.29 -5.99
CA VAL A 161 12.61 -1.22 -6.53
C VAL A 161 13.21 0.12 -6.13
N PHE A 162 13.73 0.85 -7.11
CA PHE A 162 14.27 2.18 -6.89
C PHE A 162 13.14 3.21 -6.81
N GLY A 163 13.03 3.86 -5.65
CA GLY A 163 11.93 4.79 -5.38
C GLY A 163 10.61 4.08 -5.07
N SER A 164 9.53 4.56 -5.68
CA SER A 164 8.17 4.09 -5.47
C SER A 164 7.79 2.98 -6.43
N GLY A 165 7.07 1.98 -5.96
CA GLY A 165 6.58 0.89 -6.79
C GLY A 165 6.01 -0.26 -5.99
N TRP A 166 5.89 -1.40 -6.65
CA TRP A 166 5.26 -2.60 -6.14
C TRP A 166 6.08 -3.84 -6.48
N THR A 167 6.00 -4.84 -5.62
CA THR A 167 6.42 -6.22 -5.92
C THR A 167 5.18 -7.07 -6.03
N PHE A 168 5.06 -7.84 -7.12
CA PHE A 168 3.90 -8.69 -7.38
C PHE A 168 4.29 -10.15 -7.58
N VAL A 169 3.39 -11.04 -7.19
CA VAL A 169 3.25 -12.36 -7.79
C VAL A 169 2.09 -12.29 -8.76
N THR A 170 2.37 -12.54 -10.02
CA THR A 170 1.34 -12.65 -11.06
C THR A 170 0.92 -14.10 -11.25
N VAL A 171 -0.31 -14.28 -11.69
CA VAL A 171 -0.88 -15.58 -12.04
C VAL A 171 -1.38 -15.53 -13.47
N ALA A 172 -0.94 -16.49 -14.28
CA ALA A 172 -1.44 -16.70 -15.63
C ALA A 172 -2.72 -17.57 -15.61
N LYS A 173 -3.48 -17.57 -16.70
CA LYS A 173 -4.72 -18.34 -16.84
C LYS A 173 -4.54 -19.87 -16.63
N ASP A 174 -3.35 -20.38 -16.96
CA ASP A 174 -2.98 -21.78 -16.71
C ASP A 174 -2.55 -22.04 -15.23
N GLY A 175 -2.63 -21.04 -14.36
CA GLY A 175 -2.24 -21.09 -12.97
C GLY A 175 -0.73 -20.98 -12.72
N LYS A 176 0.08 -20.63 -13.74
CA LYS A 176 1.52 -20.42 -13.56
C LYS A 176 1.79 -19.10 -12.83
N LEU A 177 2.66 -19.16 -11.83
CA LEU A 177 3.08 -18.00 -11.04
C LEU A 177 4.39 -17.40 -11.57
N ALA A 178 4.51 -16.08 -11.47
CA ALA A 178 5.75 -15.36 -11.74
C ALA A 178 5.91 -14.17 -10.78
N LEU A 179 7.16 -13.88 -10.40
CA LEU A 179 7.53 -12.71 -9.61
C LEU A 179 7.90 -11.57 -10.55
N GLU A 180 7.36 -10.38 -10.31
CA GLU A 180 7.76 -9.17 -11.02
C GLU A 180 7.65 -7.92 -10.14
N THR A 181 8.30 -6.83 -10.56
CA THR A 181 8.20 -5.51 -9.93
C THR A 181 7.71 -4.49 -10.94
N ARG A 182 7.00 -3.49 -10.46
CA ARG A 182 6.49 -2.38 -11.26
C ARG A 182 6.81 -1.04 -10.59
N PRO A 183 7.15 -0.02 -11.38
CA PRO A 183 7.35 1.32 -10.85
C PRO A 183 6.00 2.01 -10.58
N ASN A 184 6.02 2.95 -9.66
CA ASN A 184 4.88 3.80 -9.32
C ASN A 184 3.61 3.00 -9.04
N GLN A 185 2.51 3.25 -9.79
CA GLN A 185 1.25 2.53 -9.67
C GLN A 185 0.98 1.63 -10.88
N ASP A 186 2.00 1.30 -11.66
CA ASP A 186 1.84 0.35 -12.76
C ASP A 186 1.37 -1.00 -12.23
N ASN A 187 0.39 -1.58 -12.93
CA ASN A 187 -0.26 -2.82 -12.55
C ASN A 187 -0.02 -3.91 -13.61
N PRO A 188 0.15 -5.18 -13.24
CA PRO A 188 0.30 -6.29 -14.20
C PRO A 188 -0.79 -6.38 -15.28
N MET A 189 -2.00 -5.87 -15.02
CA MET A 189 -3.09 -5.82 -16.02
C MET A 189 -2.73 -5.01 -17.26
N MET A 190 -1.77 -4.07 -17.17
CA MET A 190 -1.26 -3.31 -18.33
C MET A 190 -0.59 -4.21 -19.37
N ASP A 191 -0.13 -5.40 -18.98
CA ASP A 191 0.44 -6.42 -19.88
C ASP A 191 -0.45 -7.67 -19.99
N GLY A 192 -1.74 -7.55 -19.63
CA GLY A 192 -2.70 -8.65 -19.69
C GLY A 192 -2.48 -9.76 -18.66
N LYS A 193 -1.76 -9.46 -17.57
CA LYS A 193 -1.53 -10.37 -16.44
C LYS A 193 -2.41 -10.00 -15.26
N HIS A 194 -2.59 -10.93 -14.32
CA HIS A 194 -3.31 -10.68 -13.08
C HIS A 194 -2.37 -10.73 -11.88
N ALA A 195 -2.50 -9.76 -10.96
CA ALA A 195 -1.82 -9.80 -9.67
C ALA A 195 -2.53 -10.80 -8.76
N LEU A 196 -1.82 -11.85 -8.34
CA LEU A 196 -2.30 -12.78 -7.32
C LEU A 196 -2.18 -12.14 -5.94
N LEU A 197 -1.00 -11.64 -5.63
CA LEU A 197 -0.69 -10.83 -4.45
C LEU A 197 0.39 -9.80 -4.80
N GLY A 198 0.52 -8.77 -3.98
CA GLY A 198 1.55 -7.75 -4.14
C GLY A 198 1.77 -6.97 -2.86
N ASN A 199 2.97 -6.39 -2.75
CA ASN A 199 3.35 -5.52 -1.65
C ASN A 199 3.67 -4.13 -2.18
N ASP A 200 3.12 -3.12 -1.52
CA ASP A 200 3.40 -1.71 -1.74
C ASP A 200 4.75 -1.34 -1.11
N VAL A 201 5.72 -0.93 -1.93
CA VAL A 201 7.01 -0.45 -1.45
C VAL A 201 7.19 1.06 -1.61
N TRP A 202 6.10 1.80 -1.86
CA TRP A 202 6.07 3.24 -1.65
C TRP A 202 6.37 3.55 -0.19
N GLU A 203 7.10 4.61 0.10
CA GLU A 203 7.45 4.97 1.47
C GLU A 203 6.22 5.24 2.35
N HIS A 204 5.12 5.76 1.78
CA HIS A 204 3.89 5.99 2.52
C HIS A 204 3.29 4.70 3.14
N ALA A 205 3.61 3.54 2.61
CA ALA A 205 3.11 2.26 3.12
C ALA A 205 3.81 1.82 4.42
N TYR A 206 4.97 2.41 4.78
CA TYR A 206 5.76 1.90 5.91
C TYR A 206 6.56 2.96 6.68
N TYR A 207 6.67 4.20 6.20
CA TYR A 207 7.63 5.18 6.73
C TYR A 207 7.39 5.53 8.20
N LEU A 208 6.15 5.60 8.67
CA LEU A 208 5.85 5.96 10.06
C LEU A 208 6.50 5.00 11.07
N SER A 209 6.51 3.71 10.80
CA SER A 209 7.07 2.68 11.69
C SER A 209 8.49 2.25 11.31
N TYR A 210 8.83 2.26 10.03
CA TYR A 210 10.08 1.67 9.54
C TYR A 210 11.08 2.69 8.99
N GLN A 211 10.67 3.91 8.65
CA GLN A 211 11.49 4.97 8.03
C GLN A 211 12.24 4.39 6.80
N ASN A 212 13.56 4.45 6.79
CA ASN A 212 14.40 3.94 5.70
C ASN A 212 14.62 2.41 5.73
N ARG A 213 14.03 1.70 6.70
CA ARG A 213 14.23 0.25 6.87
C ARG A 213 13.21 -0.57 6.07
N ARG A 214 13.16 -0.37 4.76
CA ARG A 214 12.25 -1.14 3.86
C ARG A 214 12.39 -2.65 4.04
N ALA A 215 13.60 -3.15 4.31
CA ALA A 215 13.84 -4.57 4.54
C ALA A 215 13.05 -5.13 5.75
N ASP A 216 12.94 -4.34 6.83
CA ASP A 216 12.21 -4.75 8.02
C ASP A 216 10.70 -4.74 7.77
N TYR A 217 10.20 -3.75 7.02
CA TYR A 217 8.80 -3.71 6.58
C TYR A 217 8.44 -4.92 5.72
N LEU A 218 9.24 -5.25 4.70
CA LEU A 218 9.01 -6.40 3.82
C LEU A 218 8.90 -7.70 4.64
N LYS A 219 9.80 -7.92 5.59
CA LYS A 219 9.75 -9.08 6.51
C LYS A 219 8.50 -9.07 7.39
N ALA A 220 8.12 -7.90 7.92
CA ALA A 220 6.96 -7.78 8.80
C ALA A 220 5.65 -8.01 8.04
N TRP A 221 5.53 -7.51 6.81
CA TRP A 221 4.35 -7.62 5.97
C TRP A 221 3.87 -9.07 5.76
N TRP A 222 4.77 -10.04 5.66
CA TRP A 222 4.39 -11.45 5.51
C TRP A 222 3.46 -11.98 6.62
N ASN A 223 3.48 -11.35 7.80
CA ASN A 223 2.59 -11.72 8.90
C ASN A 223 1.16 -11.20 8.71
N THR A 224 0.95 -10.32 7.76
CA THR A 224 -0.37 -9.75 7.44
C THR A 224 -1.03 -10.42 6.24
N VAL A 225 -0.31 -11.28 5.50
CA VAL A 225 -0.85 -11.92 4.30
C VAL A 225 -1.96 -12.90 4.65
N ASN A 226 -3.17 -12.65 4.17
CA ASN A 226 -4.33 -13.53 4.28
C ASN A 226 -4.27 -14.62 3.20
N TRP A 227 -3.65 -15.75 3.54
CA TRP A 227 -3.45 -16.84 2.59
C TRP A 227 -4.74 -17.47 2.09
N LYS A 228 -5.82 -17.42 2.87
CA LYS A 228 -7.14 -17.86 2.40
C LYS A 228 -7.62 -16.98 1.25
N ALA A 229 -7.51 -15.66 1.37
CA ALA A 229 -7.87 -14.75 0.29
C ALA A 229 -6.96 -14.93 -0.94
N VAL A 230 -5.67 -15.24 -0.75
CA VAL A 230 -4.76 -15.54 -1.85
C VAL A 230 -5.16 -16.84 -2.56
N GLU A 231 -5.57 -17.89 -1.84
CA GLU A 231 -6.10 -19.15 -2.42
C GLU A 231 -7.37 -18.90 -3.24
N GLU A 232 -8.31 -18.12 -2.70
CA GLU A 232 -9.55 -17.75 -3.40
C GLU A 232 -9.23 -16.97 -4.70
N ARG A 233 -8.27 -16.05 -4.67
CA ARG A 233 -7.80 -15.32 -5.85
C ARG A 233 -7.12 -16.24 -6.86
N TYR A 234 -6.34 -17.22 -6.40
CA TYR A 234 -5.71 -18.20 -7.28
C TYR A 234 -6.75 -19.05 -8.02
N ALA A 235 -7.77 -19.54 -7.30
CA ALA A 235 -8.88 -20.28 -7.89
C ALA A 235 -9.66 -19.43 -8.91
N ALA A 236 -9.92 -18.15 -8.58
CA ALA A 236 -10.58 -17.21 -9.49
C ALA A 236 -9.75 -16.94 -10.76
N ALA A 237 -8.42 -16.85 -10.64
CA ALA A 237 -7.53 -16.69 -11.79
C ALA A 237 -7.62 -17.89 -12.76
N LYS A 238 -7.58 -19.11 -12.23
CA LYS A 238 -7.74 -20.35 -13.03
C LYS A 238 -9.09 -20.43 -13.70
N ALA A 239 -10.14 -19.94 -13.02
CA ALA A 239 -11.49 -19.87 -13.60
C ALA A 239 -11.66 -18.73 -14.61
N GLY A 240 -10.67 -17.81 -14.75
CA GLY A 240 -10.76 -16.63 -15.62
C GLY A 240 -11.70 -15.55 -15.10
N THR A 241 -11.97 -15.55 -13.78
CA THR A 241 -12.90 -14.61 -13.11
C THR A 241 -12.17 -13.66 -12.13
N LEU A 242 -10.84 -13.73 -12.03
CA LEU A 242 -10.10 -12.85 -11.16
C LEU A 242 -10.21 -11.40 -11.65
N GLY A 243 -10.84 -10.56 -10.83
CA GLY A 243 -10.83 -9.12 -10.95
C GLY A 243 -9.67 -8.45 -10.19
N VAL A 244 -9.86 -7.20 -9.79
CA VAL A 244 -8.94 -6.49 -8.91
C VAL A 244 -9.02 -6.99 -7.48
#